data_064d313e585f76e0bda676cbbd921965
#
_entry.id   064d313e585f76e0bda676cbbd921965
#
_cell.length_a   1.000
_cell.length_b   1.000
_cell.length_c   1.000
_cell.angle_alpha   90.00
_cell.angle_beta   90.00
_cell.angle_gamma   90.00
#
_symmetry.space_group_name_H-M   'P 1'
#
loop_
_entity.id
_entity.type
_entity.pdbx_description
1 polymer ?
#
loop_
_entity_poly.entity_id
_entity_poly.type
_entity_poly.pdbx_seq_one_letter_code
_entity_poly.pdbx_strand_id
1 'polypeptide(L)'
;MNQLDLLVKKYNKIYKGDVKFDKKDNYFCLVQLVMGLLDVGNEDEAALIINSYCVSLPEGEGKSILTLTALMYNHYKLFNLLNTLYEVDVNNNFIYNAIKYKADKIIDGIIDDYNSFNINFSADNYSCIQRAILECNEMEYMQVFTSIMKLFLTRAKSLDFSKARMIYNCFMKDAIVERKWYFLSFIISFYGEICMREKDGKQIMKEDFNNCLQSDLLFTLDSQEEINQVLKEIKEVYVLNMYLDLE
;
A
#
# COMPACT_ATOMS: atom_id res chain seq x y z
N MET A 1 -17.93 -37.04 -10.60
CA MET A 1 -17.73 -35.65 -11.05
C MET A 1 -17.60 -34.82 -9.80
N ASN A 2 -16.49 -34.18 -9.62
CA ASN A 2 -16.18 -33.35 -8.45
C ASN A 2 -17.08 -32.09 -8.52
N GLN A 3 -17.39 -31.49 -7.37
CA GLN A 3 -18.19 -30.27 -7.27
C GLN A 3 -17.57 -29.11 -8.08
N LEU A 4 -16.23 -29.02 -8.09
CA LEU A 4 -15.47 -28.09 -8.90
C LEU A 4 -15.69 -28.29 -10.41
N ASP A 5 -15.72 -29.53 -10.90
CA ASP A 5 -16.02 -29.84 -12.33
C ASP A 5 -17.40 -29.35 -12.74
N LEU A 6 -18.37 -29.40 -11.82
CA LEU A 6 -19.72 -28.92 -12.05
C LEU A 6 -19.77 -27.39 -12.16
N LEU A 7 -19.07 -26.71 -11.28
CA LEU A 7 -18.96 -25.24 -11.26
C LEU A 7 -18.26 -24.72 -12.52
N VAL A 8 -17.16 -25.36 -12.93
CA VAL A 8 -16.44 -25.02 -14.18
C VAL A 8 -17.34 -25.20 -15.40
N LYS A 9 -18.12 -26.32 -15.47
CA LYS A 9 -19.07 -26.52 -16.54
C LYS A 9 -20.16 -25.46 -16.56
N LYS A 10 -20.68 -25.09 -15.39
CA LYS A 10 -21.66 -24.01 -15.24
C LYS A 10 -21.10 -22.67 -15.71
N TYR A 11 -19.90 -22.35 -15.29
CA TYR A 11 -19.19 -21.13 -15.69
C TYR A 11 -18.99 -21.08 -17.20
N ASN A 12 -18.44 -22.13 -17.81
CA ASN A 12 -18.22 -22.20 -19.24
C ASN A 12 -19.53 -22.05 -20.05
N LYS A 13 -20.62 -22.58 -19.52
CA LYS A 13 -21.94 -22.42 -20.14
C LYS A 13 -22.47 -21.00 -20.11
N ILE A 14 -22.26 -20.29 -18.99
CA ILE A 14 -22.70 -18.89 -18.79
C ILE A 14 -21.87 -17.92 -19.63
N TYR A 15 -20.56 -18.09 -19.62
CA TYR A 15 -19.61 -17.14 -20.22
C TYR A 15 -19.10 -17.56 -21.60
N LYS A 16 -19.66 -18.64 -22.18
CA LYS A 16 -19.19 -19.21 -23.45
C LYS A 16 -17.67 -19.45 -23.47
N GLY A 17 -17.11 -19.71 -22.30
CA GLY A 17 -15.68 -20.00 -22.11
C GLY A 17 -15.38 -21.48 -22.34
N ASP A 18 -14.15 -21.82 -22.64
CA ASP A 18 -13.65 -23.19 -22.74
C ASP A 18 -12.52 -23.41 -21.73
N VAL A 19 -12.82 -23.16 -20.45
CA VAL A 19 -11.85 -23.38 -19.38
C VAL A 19 -11.71 -24.87 -19.15
N LYS A 20 -10.59 -25.45 -19.55
CA LYS A 20 -10.23 -26.84 -19.28
C LYS A 20 -9.40 -26.91 -18.01
N PHE A 21 -9.92 -27.64 -17.02
CA PHE A 21 -9.20 -27.89 -15.78
C PHE A 21 -8.23 -29.08 -15.98
N ASP A 22 -6.94 -28.76 -16.14
CA ASP A 22 -5.88 -29.74 -15.97
C ASP A 22 -5.25 -29.59 -14.58
N LYS A 23 -5.13 -30.68 -13.82
CA LYS A 23 -4.72 -30.66 -12.39
C LYS A 23 -3.29 -30.11 -12.15
N LYS A 24 -2.48 -29.89 -13.17
CA LYS A 24 -1.11 -29.39 -13.04
C LYS A 24 -0.93 -27.90 -13.32
N ASP A 25 -1.85 -27.26 -14.12
CA ASP A 25 -1.76 -25.83 -14.47
C ASP A 25 -2.97 -25.02 -13.93
N ASN A 26 -3.66 -25.55 -12.94
CA ASN A 26 -5.03 -25.15 -12.57
C ASN A 26 -5.15 -23.85 -11.80
N TYR A 27 -4.06 -23.33 -11.30
CA TYR A 27 -4.09 -22.19 -10.39
C TYR A 27 -4.63 -20.94 -11.07
N PHE A 28 -4.11 -20.62 -12.25
CA PHE A 28 -4.51 -19.41 -12.99
C PHE A 28 -6.00 -19.46 -13.42
N CYS A 29 -6.45 -20.63 -13.90
CA CYS A 29 -7.84 -20.83 -14.26
C CYS A 29 -8.79 -20.73 -13.07
N LEU A 30 -8.37 -21.24 -11.90
CA LEU A 30 -9.13 -21.15 -10.66
C LEU A 30 -9.32 -19.69 -10.22
N VAL A 31 -8.24 -18.92 -10.24
CA VAL A 31 -8.26 -17.50 -9.89
C VAL A 31 -9.18 -16.72 -10.82
N GLN A 32 -9.07 -16.93 -12.13
CA GLN A 32 -9.94 -16.26 -13.10
C GLN A 32 -11.41 -16.64 -12.91
N LEU A 33 -11.70 -17.90 -12.59
CA LEU A 33 -13.05 -18.36 -12.29
C LEU A 33 -13.60 -17.65 -11.04
N VAL A 34 -12.82 -17.59 -9.97
CA VAL A 34 -13.21 -16.90 -8.72
C VAL A 34 -13.46 -15.41 -8.98
N MET A 35 -12.55 -14.75 -9.67
CA MET A 35 -12.70 -13.33 -10.02
C MET A 35 -13.94 -13.08 -10.87
N GLY A 36 -14.16 -13.89 -11.91
CA GLY A 36 -15.33 -13.77 -12.76
C GLY A 36 -16.66 -14.00 -12.01
N LEU A 37 -16.68 -14.90 -11.02
CA LEU A 37 -17.85 -15.10 -10.17
C LEU A 37 -18.12 -13.89 -9.27
N LEU A 38 -17.07 -13.30 -8.70
CA LEU A 38 -17.19 -12.10 -7.86
C LEU A 38 -17.64 -10.87 -8.67
N ASP A 39 -17.16 -10.72 -9.91
CA ASP A 39 -17.55 -9.63 -10.78
C ASP A 39 -19.04 -9.65 -11.16
N VAL A 40 -19.64 -10.84 -11.23
CA VAL A 40 -21.09 -10.98 -11.45
C VAL A 40 -21.90 -11.07 -10.15
N GLY A 41 -21.27 -10.86 -8.99
CA GLY A 41 -21.95 -10.88 -7.69
C GLY A 41 -22.26 -12.26 -7.14
N ASN A 42 -21.60 -13.32 -7.63
CA ASN A 42 -21.80 -14.70 -7.19
C ASN A 42 -20.81 -15.11 -6.10
N GLU A 43 -20.89 -14.42 -4.96
CA GLU A 43 -19.94 -14.54 -3.84
C GLU A 43 -19.97 -15.92 -3.18
N ASP A 44 -21.15 -16.54 -3.07
CA ASP A 44 -21.31 -17.88 -2.46
C ASP A 44 -20.56 -18.96 -3.26
N GLU A 45 -20.68 -18.95 -4.59
CA GLU A 45 -19.97 -19.91 -5.44
C GLU A 45 -18.45 -19.63 -5.43
N ALA A 46 -18.02 -18.37 -5.40
CA ALA A 46 -16.62 -18.00 -5.26
C ALA A 46 -16.05 -18.50 -3.93
N ALA A 47 -16.76 -18.29 -2.81
CA ALA A 47 -16.38 -18.78 -1.49
C ALA A 47 -16.27 -20.32 -1.45
N LEU A 48 -17.22 -21.03 -2.06
CA LEU A 48 -17.19 -22.48 -2.15
C LEU A 48 -15.96 -22.99 -2.90
N ILE A 49 -15.58 -22.34 -4.01
CA ILE A 49 -14.39 -22.70 -4.79
C ILE A 49 -13.14 -22.46 -3.97
N ILE A 50 -13.02 -21.29 -3.34
CA ILE A 50 -11.87 -20.94 -2.50
C ILE A 50 -11.70 -21.95 -1.38
N ASN A 51 -12.76 -22.26 -0.63
CA ASN A 51 -12.73 -23.25 0.43
C ASN A 51 -12.30 -24.64 -0.07
N SER A 52 -12.87 -25.09 -1.19
CA SER A 52 -12.53 -26.39 -1.77
C SER A 52 -11.08 -26.46 -2.24
N TYR A 53 -10.55 -25.34 -2.74
CA TYR A 53 -9.17 -25.23 -3.20
C TYR A 53 -8.18 -25.20 -2.02
N CYS A 54 -8.45 -24.37 -1.03
CA CYS A 54 -7.57 -24.22 0.14
C CYS A 54 -7.49 -25.49 1.00
N VAL A 55 -8.57 -26.30 1.04
CA VAL A 55 -8.56 -27.60 1.73
C VAL A 55 -7.68 -28.63 0.99
N SER A 56 -7.48 -28.48 -0.32
CA SER A 56 -6.68 -29.40 -1.13
C SER A 56 -5.19 -29.08 -1.18
N LEU A 57 -4.78 -27.91 -0.67
CA LEU A 57 -3.38 -27.47 -0.62
C LEU A 57 -2.77 -27.68 0.78
N PRO A 58 -1.42 -27.73 0.88
CA PRO A 58 -0.73 -27.65 2.15
C PRO A 58 -1.19 -26.41 2.94
N GLU A 59 -1.23 -26.53 4.27
CA GLU A 59 -1.76 -25.50 5.15
C GLU A 59 -1.10 -24.13 4.90
N GLY A 60 -1.91 -23.13 4.61
CA GLY A 60 -1.49 -21.74 4.36
C GLY A 60 -1.10 -21.39 2.93
N GLU A 61 -0.76 -22.35 2.07
CA GLU A 61 -0.27 -22.06 0.71
C GLU A 61 -1.37 -21.45 -0.18
N GLY A 62 -2.55 -22.03 -0.19
CA GLY A 62 -3.68 -21.51 -0.98
C GLY A 62 -4.11 -20.12 -0.56
N LYS A 63 -4.16 -19.84 0.74
CA LYS A 63 -4.44 -18.50 1.30
C LYS A 63 -3.43 -17.48 0.79
N SER A 64 -2.15 -17.78 0.91
CA SER A 64 -1.06 -16.88 0.52
C SER A 64 -1.09 -16.57 -0.97
N ILE A 65 -1.30 -17.56 -1.80
CA ILE A 65 -1.36 -17.43 -3.24
C ILE A 65 -2.59 -16.59 -3.68
N LEU A 66 -3.76 -16.87 -3.13
CA LEU A 66 -4.98 -16.11 -3.44
C LEU A 66 -4.88 -14.66 -2.96
N THR A 67 -4.29 -14.42 -1.79
CA THR A 67 -4.03 -13.06 -1.29
C THR A 67 -3.08 -12.31 -2.22
N LEU A 68 -1.99 -12.93 -2.65
CA LEU A 68 -1.06 -12.35 -3.62
C LEU A 68 -1.77 -12.06 -4.95
N THR A 69 -2.64 -12.95 -5.40
CA THR A 69 -3.43 -12.75 -6.62
C THR A 69 -4.38 -11.56 -6.48
N ALA A 70 -5.07 -11.44 -5.35
CA ALA A 70 -5.92 -10.28 -5.10
C ALA A 70 -5.12 -8.97 -5.21
N LEU A 71 -3.91 -8.94 -4.66
CA LEU A 71 -3.00 -7.78 -4.76
C LEU A 71 -2.54 -7.52 -6.20
N MET A 72 -2.10 -8.57 -6.93
CA MET A 72 -1.64 -8.46 -8.31
C MET A 72 -2.70 -7.88 -9.26
N TYR A 73 -3.95 -8.21 -9.04
CA TYR A 73 -5.09 -7.73 -9.84
C TYR A 73 -5.82 -6.55 -9.21
N ASN A 74 -5.35 -6.07 -8.05
CA ASN A 74 -5.99 -4.99 -7.29
C ASN A 74 -7.49 -5.24 -7.07
N HIS A 75 -7.86 -6.50 -6.77
CA HIS A 75 -9.24 -6.98 -6.74
C HIS A 75 -9.78 -7.04 -5.31
N TYR A 76 -10.38 -5.93 -4.86
CA TYR A 76 -10.84 -5.77 -3.47
C TYR A 76 -11.88 -6.82 -3.04
N LYS A 77 -12.85 -7.18 -3.90
CA LYS A 77 -13.86 -8.20 -3.55
C LYS A 77 -13.23 -9.56 -3.23
N LEU A 78 -12.22 -9.99 -4.01
CA LEU A 78 -11.48 -11.22 -3.72
C LEU A 78 -10.75 -11.11 -2.37
N PHE A 79 -10.08 -9.99 -2.14
CA PHE A 79 -9.38 -9.74 -0.89
C PHE A 79 -10.32 -9.77 0.31
N ASN A 80 -11.45 -9.08 0.25
CA ASN A 80 -12.45 -9.03 1.32
C ASN A 80 -13.06 -10.41 1.61
N LEU A 81 -13.35 -11.18 0.56
CA LEU A 81 -13.80 -12.56 0.71
C LEU A 81 -12.76 -13.43 1.43
N LEU A 82 -11.48 -13.31 1.07
CA LEU A 82 -10.40 -14.03 1.74
C LEU A 82 -10.26 -13.62 3.20
N ASN A 83 -10.41 -12.32 3.50
CA ASN A 83 -10.38 -11.82 4.87
C ASN A 83 -11.53 -12.41 5.70
N THR A 84 -12.74 -12.44 5.14
CA THR A 84 -13.91 -13.03 5.80
C THR A 84 -13.74 -14.52 6.10
N LEU A 85 -13.10 -15.25 5.19
CA LEU A 85 -12.92 -16.70 5.33
C LEU A 85 -11.70 -17.10 6.18
N TYR A 86 -10.63 -16.30 6.15
CA TYR A 86 -9.32 -16.72 6.66
C TYR A 86 -8.61 -15.69 7.55
N GLU A 87 -9.21 -14.53 7.79
CA GLU A 87 -8.61 -13.45 8.58
C GLU A 87 -7.20 -13.09 8.07
N VAL A 88 -7.14 -12.33 6.98
CA VAL A 88 -5.88 -11.95 6.32
C VAL A 88 -5.08 -11.00 7.21
N ASP A 89 -3.82 -11.34 7.47
CA ASP A 89 -2.92 -10.50 8.25
C ASP A 89 -2.29 -9.40 7.37
N VAL A 90 -2.63 -8.14 7.66
CA VAL A 90 -2.06 -6.96 6.98
C VAL A 90 -0.74 -6.59 7.65
N ASN A 91 0.29 -7.33 7.30
CA ASN A 91 1.65 -7.17 7.81
C ASN A 91 2.58 -6.52 6.77
N ASN A 92 3.87 -6.47 7.07
CA ASN A 92 4.89 -5.89 6.18
C ASN A 92 4.96 -6.51 4.80
N ASN A 93 4.90 -7.83 4.73
CA ASN A 93 4.92 -8.55 3.45
C ASN A 93 3.71 -8.18 2.62
N PHE A 94 2.54 -8.05 3.26
CA PHE A 94 1.33 -7.61 2.61
C PHE A 94 1.50 -6.20 2.03
N ILE A 95 1.95 -5.24 2.84
CA ILE A 95 2.16 -3.85 2.40
C ILE A 95 3.21 -3.77 1.29
N TYR A 96 4.32 -4.49 1.42
CA TYR A 96 5.33 -4.55 0.36
C TYR A 96 4.76 -5.05 -0.97
N ASN A 97 3.97 -6.11 -0.95
CA ASN A 97 3.32 -6.63 -2.15
C ASN A 97 2.24 -5.68 -2.68
N ALA A 98 1.49 -5.02 -1.81
CA ALA A 98 0.50 -4.01 -2.20
C ALA A 98 1.17 -2.85 -2.95
N ILE A 99 2.33 -2.38 -2.49
CA ILE A 99 3.13 -1.38 -3.21
C ILE A 99 3.57 -1.93 -4.55
N LYS A 100 4.23 -3.08 -4.54
CA LYS A 100 4.80 -3.73 -5.74
C LYS A 100 3.77 -3.90 -6.86
N TYR A 101 2.54 -4.26 -6.52
CA TYR A 101 1.45 -4.51 -7.47
C TYR A 101 0.48 -3.33 -7.61
N LYS A 102 0.76 -2.20 -6.98
CA LYS A 102 -0.06 -0.97 -7.04
C LYS A 102 -1.52 -1.24 -6.62
N ALA A 103 -1.68 -1.98 -5.53
CA ALA A 103 -2.98 -2.44 -5.04
C ALA A 103 -3.71 -1.37 -4.20
N ASP A 104 -3.87 -0.16 -4.75
CA ASP A 104 -4.47 1.00 -4.09
C ASP A 104 -5.91 0.75 -3.65
N LYS A 105 -6.75 0.11 -4.48
CA LYS A 105 -8.15 -0.19 -4.14
C LYS A 105 -8.29 -1.13 -2.94
N ILE A 106 -7.34 -2.06 -2.79
CA ILE A 106 -7.32 -2.96 -1.63
C ILE A 106 -6.94 -2.17 -0.39
N ILE A 107 -5.93 -1.31 -0.46
CA ILE A 107 -5.52 -0.47 0.66
C ILE A 107 -6.63 0.50 1.06
N ASP A 108 -7.27 1.17 0.09
CA ASP A 108 -8.41 2.06 0.36
C ASP A 108 -9.56 1.30 1.03
N GLY A 109 -9.89 0.11 0.57
CA GLY A 109 -10.91 -0.74 1.20
C GLY A 109 -10.55 -1.18 2.63
N ILE A 110 -9.26 -1.42 2.92
CA ILE A 110 -8.80 -1.67 4.30
C ILE A 110 -8.98 -0.43 5.18
N ILE A 111 -8.76 0.77 4.63
CA ILE A 111 -8.95 2.03 5.37
C ILE A 111 -10.43 2.24 5.69
N ASP A 112 -11.31 2.00 4.72
CA ASP A 112 -12.75 2.18 4.85
C ASP A 112 -13.36 1.25 5.92
N ASP A 113 -12.82 0.04 6.06
CA ASP A 113 -13.28 -0.95 7.05
C ASP A 113 -12.14 -1.41 7.98
N TYR A 114 -11.38 -0.44 8.49
CA TYR A 114 -10.14 -0.63 9.26
C TYR A 114 -10.26 -1.64 10.41
N ASN A 115 -11.40 -1.64 11.11
CA ASN A 115 -11.61 -2.49 12.28
C ASN A 115 -11.88 -3.96 11.92
N SER A 116 -12.19 -4.26 10.66
CA SER A 116 -12.46 -5.62 10.19
C SER A 116 -11.18 -6.37 9.77
N PHE A 117 -10.03 -5.70 9.83
CA PHE A 117 -8.76 -6.29 9.42
C PHE A 117 -7.78 -6.43 10.58
N ASN A 118 -7.05 -7.54 10.58
CA ASN A 118 -5.91 -7.73 11.48
C ASN A 118 -4.70 -6.95 10.94
N ILE A 119 -4.55 -5.70 11.41
CA ILE A 119 -3.48 -4.81 10.97
C ILE A 119 -2.33 -4.87 11.96
N ASN A 120 -1.29 -5.60 11.60
CA ASN A 120 -0.12 -5.83 12.43
C ASN A 120 1.09 -5.02 11.94
N PHE A 121 1.14 -3.74 12.31
CA PHE A 121 2.34 -2.91 12.14
C PHE A 121 3.17 -2.96 13.41
N SER A 122 4.33 -3.61 13.38
CA SER A 122 5.34 -3.50 14.44
C SER A 122 6.28 -2.30 14.19
N ALA A 123 7.17 -2.01 15.13
CA ALA A 123 8.12 -0.90 15.00
C ALA A 123 9.04 -1.03 13.76
N ASP A 124 9.30 -2.25 13.28
CA ASP A 124 10.14 -2.52 12.09
C ASP A 124 9.38 -2.36 10.77
N ASN A 125 8.11 -2.01 10.80
CA ASN A 125 7.19 -2.08 9.67
C ASN A 125 7.21 -0.86 8.76
N TYR A 126 7.91 0.18 9.16
CA TYR A 126 8.08 1.39 8.35
C TYR A 126 9.11 1.20 7.24
N SER A 127 9.91 0.14 7.31
CA SER A 127 10.89 -0.21 6.29
C SER A 127 10.28 -0.44 4.91
N CYS A 128 9.05 -0.94 4.82
CA CYS A 128 8.38 -1.10 3.53
C CYS A 128 8.00 0.25 2.88
N ILE A 129 7.62 1.26 3.68
CA ILE A 129 7.35 2.61 3.19
C ILE A 129 8.66 3.28 2.78
N GLN A 130 9.71 3.19 3.60
CA GLN A 130 11.04 3.67 3.25
C GLN A 130 11.53 3.05 1.94
N ARG A 131 11.41 1.74 1.81
CA ARG A 131 11.79 1.04 0.59
C ARG A 131 10.98 1.50 -0.63
N ALA A 132 9.69 1.78 -0.46
CA ALA A 132 8.87 2.35 -1.53
C ALA A 132 9.38 3.74 -1.95
N ILE A 133 9.75 4.58 -1.00
CA ILE A 133 10.34 5.89 -1.28
C ILE A 133 11.63 5.74 -2.11
N LEU A 134 12.51 4.81 -1.71
CA LEU A 134 13.80 4.61 -2.37
C LEU A 134 13.67 4.01 -3.78
N GLU A 135 12.83 2.98 -3.95
CA GLU A 135 12.81 2.13 -5.15
C GLU A 135 11.75 2.54 -6.19
N CYS A 136 10.66 3.24 -5.80
CA CYS A 136 9.53 3.49 -6.69
C CYS A 136 9.65 4.79 -7.48
N ASN A 137 9.16 4.77 -8.72
CA ASN A 137 8.97 5.98 -9.50
C ASN A 137 7.73 6.74 -9.00
N GLU A 138 7.88 8.02 -8.65
CA GLU A 138 6.80 8.81 -8.03
C GLU A 138 5.53 8.84 -8.86
N MET A 139 5.63 9.15 -10.15
CA MET A 139 4.47 9.31 -11.03
C MET A 139 3.68 8.00 -11.18
N GLU A 140 4.40 6.89 -11.21
CA GLU A 140 3.81 5.57 -11.43
C GLU A 140 3.16 4.99 -10.16
N TYR A 141 3.69 5.33 -8.98
CA TYR A 141 3.28 4.75 -7.70
C TYR A 141 2.51 5.73 -6.80
N MET A 142 2.21 6.94 -7.29
CA MET A 142 1.60 8.00 -6.49
C MET A 142 0.30 7.57 -5.82
N GLN A 143 -0.56 6.87 -6.54
CA GLN A 143 -1.88 6.48 -6.03
C GLN A 143 -1.75 5.49 -4.87
N VAL A 144 -1.02 4.39 -5.06
CA VAL A 144 -0.82 3.39 -4.00
C VAL A 144 -0.02 3.97 -2.83
N PHE A 145 0.95 4.83 -3.10
CA PHE A 145 1.71 5.52 -2.05
C PHE A 145 0.79 6.39 -1.18
N THR A 146 -0.12 7.14 -1.81
CA THR A 146 -1.10 7.96 -1.09
C THR A 146 -2.02 7.11 -0.23
N SER A 147 -2.53 6.00 -0.74
CA SER A 147 -3.39 5.06 0.02
C SER A 147 -2.63 4.46 1.20
N ILE A 148 -1.38 4.08 1.03
CA ILE A 148 -0.54 3.55 2.11
C ILE A 148 -0.24 4.62 3.17
N MET A 149 0.04 5.85 2.77
CA MET A 149 0.24 6.95 3.72
C MET A 149 -1.03 7.25 4.53
N LYS A 150 -2.24 7.16 3.92
CA LYS A 150 -3.51 7.25 4.64
C LYS A 150 -3.67 6.12 5.66
N LEU A 151 -3.40 4.87 5.26
CA LEU A 151 -3.45 3.73 6.16
C LEU A 151 -2.49 3.92 7.33
N PHE A 152 -1.27 4.36 7.04
CA PHE A 152 -0.27 4.67 8.05
C PHE A 152 -0.70 5.80 8.97
N LEU A 153 -1.28 6.88 8.45
CA LEU A 153 -1.81 7.99 9.26
C LEU A 153 -2.89 7.51 10.23
N THR A 154 -3.80 6.65 9.77
CA THR A 154 -4.86 6.07 10.61
C THR A 154 -4.24 5.35 11.81
N ARG A 155 -3.17 4.60 11.60
CA ARG A 155 -2.42 3.93 12.66
C ARG A 155 -1.61 4.90 13.51
N ALA A 156 -0.94 5.88 12.89
CA ALA A 156 -0.12 6.86 13.59
C ALA A 156 -0.92 7.71 14.58
N LYS A 157 -2.23 7.88 14.35
CA LYS A 157 -3.14 8.55 15.29
C LYS A 157 -3.19 7.88 16.66
N SER A 158 -2.86 6.61 16.79
CA SER A 158 -2.78 5.88 18.05
C SER A 158 -1.40 5.91 18.70
N LEU A 159 -0.36 6.43 18.02
CA LEU A 159 0.99 6.56 18.55
C LEU A 159 1.13 7.84 19.38
N ASP A 160 2.08 7.86 20.31
CA ASP A 160 2.51 9.11 20.93
C ASP A 160 3.19 10.00 19.87
N PHE A 161 3.12 11.33 20.11
CA PHE A 161 3.62 12.31 19.15
C PHE A 161 5.11 12.14 18.85
N SER A 162 5.93 11.86 19.87
CA SER A 162 7.40 11.74 19.70
C SER A 162 7.76 10.58 18.77
N LYS A 163 7.06 9.44 18.91
CA LYS A 163 7.24 8.28 18.06
C LYS A 163 6.77 8.53 16.63
N ALA A 164 5.61 9.13 16.45
CA ALA A 164 5.11 9.51 15.14
C ALA A 164 6.06 10.50 14.45
N ARG A 165 6.51 11.54 15.16
CA ARG A 165 7.49 12.51 14.68
C ARG A 165 8.79 11.85 14.20
N MET A 166 9.35 10.94 14.98
CA MET A 166 10.57 10.21 14.61
C MET A 166 10.38 9.44 13.28
N ILE A 167 9.26 8.77 13.10
CA ILE A 167 8.98 7.98 11.91
C ILE A 167 8.82 8.88 10.67
N TYR A 168 8.03 9.95 10.79
CA TYR A 168 7.84 10.89 9.68
C TYR A 168 9.13 11.60 9.30
N ASN A 169 10.01 11.90 10.26
CA ASN A 169 11.35 12.47 9.98
C ASN A 169 12.22 11.48 9.18
N CYS A 170 12.16 10.18 9.46
CA CYS A 170 12.83 9.17 8.63
C CYS A 170 12.28 9.18 7.18
N PHE A 171 10.96 9.22 7.01
CA PHE A 171 10.36 9.29 5.66
C PHE A 171 10.72 10.55 4.90
N MET A 172 10.70 11.72 5.59
CA MET A 172 11.11 12.98 4.99
C MET A 172 12.57 12.94 4.54
N LYS A 173 13.46 12.44 5.42
CA LYS A 173 14.88 12.29 5.11
C LYS A 173 15.10 11.45 3.85
N ASP A 174 14.50 10.25 3.79
CA ASP A 174 14.65 9.36 2.65
C ASP A 174 14.13 10.01 1.35
N ALA A 175 12.96 10.66 1.41
CA ALA A 175 12.39 11.35 0.27
C ALA A 175 13.24 12.54 -0.20
N ILE A 176 13.85 13.28 0.72
CA ILE A 176 14.75 14.40 0.44
C ILE A 176 16.04 13.91 -0.23
N VAL A 177 16.70 12.90 0.33
CA VAL A 177 17.93 12.33 -0.20
C VAL A 177 17.75 11.80 -1.61
N GLU A 178 16.62 11.13 -1.86
CA GLU A 178 16.26 10.57 -3.17
C GLU A 178 15.60 11.58 -4.12
N ARG A 179 15.44 12.83 -3.68
CA ARG A 179 14.77 13.92 -4.43
C ARG A 179 13.37 13.52 -4.89
N LYS A 180 12.62 12.79 -4.06
CA LYS A 180 11.25 12.36 -4.30
C LYS A 180 10.27 13.45 -3.81
N TRP A 181 10.22 14.56 -4.54
CA TRP A 181 9.53 15.77 -4.09
C TRP A 181 8.01 15.62 -3.98
N TYR A 182 7.40 14.83 -4.85
CA TYR A 182 5.97 14.54 -4.78
C TYR A 182 5.65 13.62 -3.61
N PHE A 183 6.42 12.54 -3.36
CA PHE A 183 6.27 11.72 -2.17
C PHE A 183 6.46 12.55 -0.90
N LEU A 184 7.46 13.41 -0.88
CA LEU A 184 7.71 14.32 0.23
C LEU A 184 6.53 15.24 0.51
N SER A 185 5.86 15.78 -0.52
CA SER A 185 4.68 16.62 -0.36
C SER A 185 3.53 15.90 0.33
N PHE A 186 3.31 14.63 0.00
CA PHE A 186 2.33 13.79 0.69
C PHE A 186 2.74 13.47 2.13
N ILE A 187 4.02 13.10 2.35
CA ILE A 187 4.54 12.85 3.69
C ILE A 187 4.32 14.06 4.59
N ILE A 188 4.66 15.26 4.13
CA ILE A 188 4.47 16.51 4.86
C ILE A 188 2.98 16.79 5.11
N SER A 189 2.11 16.57 4.13
CA SER A 189 0.67 16.78 4.30
C SER A 189 0.10 15.89 5.40
N PHE A 190 0.46 14.59 5.42
CA PHE A 190 0.02 13.67 6.46
C PHE A 190 0.70 13.93 7.81
N TYR A 191 1.96 14.30 7.80
CA TYR A 191 2.67 14.70 9.03
C TYR A 191 2.03 15.96 9.64
N GLY A 192 1.59 16.88 8.81
CA GLY A 192 0.84 18.06 9.24
C GLY A 192 -0.39 17.72 10.09
N GLU A 193 -1.15 16.68 9.72
CA GLU A 193 -2.30 16.22 10.52
C GLU A 193 -1.88 15.69 11.90
N ILE A 194 -0.71 15.10 12.02
CA ILE A 194 -0.14 14.64 13.30
C ILE A 194 0.31 15.84 14.13
N CYS A 195 1.05 16.77 13.52
CA CYS A 195 1.56 17.98 14.19
C CYS A 195 0.45 18.88 14.70
N MET A 196 -0.70 18.96 14.02
CA MET A 196 -1.84 19.79 14.45
C MET A 196 -2.44 19.41 15.81
N ARG A 197 -2.00 18.29 16.40
CA ARG A 197 -2.34 17.92 17.77
C ARG A 197 -1.53 18.70 18.81
N GLU A 198 -0.41 19.28 18.41
CA GLU A 198 0.48 20.05 19.25
C GLU A 198 0.20 21.55 19.09
N LYS A 199 0.40 22.31 20.17
CA LYS A 199 0.14 23.75 20.19
C LYS A 199 0.91 24.51 19.11
N ASP A 200 2.17 24.11 18.87
CA ASP A 200 3.07 24.75 17.92
C ASP A 200 3.35 23.85 16.68
N GLY A 201 2.34 23.01 16.32
CA GLY A 201 2.50 21.95 15.33
C GLY A 201 2.99 22.40 13.95
N LYS A 202 2.54 23.56 13.46
CA LYS A 202 3.02 24.12 12.19
C LYS A 202 4.50 24.48 12.24
N GLN A 203 4.95 25.06 13.36
CA GLN A 203 6.34 25.42 13.55
C GLN A 203 7.21 24.18 13.64
N ILE A 204 6.79 23.20 14.43
CA ILE A 204 7.50 21.89 14.54
C ILE A 204 7.69 21.25 13.16
N MET A 205 6.64 21.19 12.36
CA MET A 205 6.70 20.58 11.03
C MET A 205 7.68 21.32 10.10
N LYS A 206 7.64 22.66 10.16
CA LYS A 206 8.53 23.52 9.38
C LYS A 206 9.99 23.34 9.78
N GLU A 207 10.27 23.32 11.07
CA GLU A 207 11.60 23.07 11.62
C GLU A 207 12.12 21.68 11.23
N ASP A 208 11.29 20.64 11.35
CA ASP A 208 11.68 19.29 10.99
C ASP A 208 12.00 19.18 9.50
N PHE A 209 11.18 19.76 8.63
CA PHE A 209 11.44 19.78 7.20
C PHE A 209 12.76 20.49 6.86
N ASN A 210 12.97 21.70 7.40
CA ASN A 210 14.20 22.48 7.12
C ASN A 210 15.44 21.80 7.70
N ASN A 211 15.34 21.18 8.89
CA ASN A 211 16.43 20.42 9.46
C ASN A 211 16.82 19.23 8.58
N CYS A 212 15.84 18.44 8.12
CA CYS A 212 16.10 17.33 7.19
C CYS A 212 16.70 17.84 5.87
N LEU A 213 16.17 18.92 5.30
CA LEU A 213 16.69 19.49 4.06
C LEU A 213 18.14 19.97 4.20
N GLN A 214 18.43 20.69 5.26
CA GLN A 214 19.79 21.23 5.50
C GLN A 214 20.78 20.14 5.83
N SER A 215 20.47 19.25 6.80
CA SER A 215 21.41 18.24 7.29
C SER A 215 21.64 17.10 6.31
N ASP A 216 20.61 16.67 5.61
CA ASP A 216 20.64 15.41 4.84
C ASP A 216 20.87 15.63 3.34
N LEU A 217 20.64 16.85 2.83
CA LEU A 217 20.86 17.15 1.42
C LEU A 217 21.76 18.37 1.20
N LEU A 218 21.33 19.57 1.62
CA LEU A 218 22.07 20.79 1.25
C LEU A 218 23.49 20.80 1.79
N PHE A 219 23.73 20.22 2.96
CA PHE A 219 25.07 20.10 3.53
C PHE A 219 25.98 19.12 2.77
N THR A 220 25.40 18.21 1.97
CA THR A 220 26.15 17.22 1.18
C THR A 220 26.47 17.69 -0.25
N LEU A 221 25.93 18.85 -0.66
CA LEU A 221 26.17 19.39 -1.99
C LEU A 221 27.45 20.25 -2.02
N ASP A 222 28.25 20.03 -3.05
CA ASP A 222 29.58 20.64 -3.15
C ASP A 222 29.56 22.04 -3.79
N SER A 223 28.45 22.41 -4.45
CA SER A 223 28.37 23.67 -5.19
C SER A 223 27.10 24.47 -4.91
N GLN A 224 27.23 25.80 -4.96
CA GLN A 224 26.08 26.72 -4.88
C GLN A 224 25.09 26.52 -6.04
N GLU A 225 25.55 26.05 -7.19
CA GLU A 225 24.71 25.77 -8.35
C GLU A 225 23.79 24.58 -8.11
N GLU A 226 24.31 23.51 -7.51
CA GLU A 226 23.51 22.34 -7.11
C GLU A 226 22.47 22.69 -6.04
N ILE A 227 22.86 23.48 -5.05
CA ILE A 227 21.93 23.98 -4.02
C ILE A 227 20.81 24.77 -4.66
N ASN A 228 21.11 25.70 -5.57
CA ASN A 228 20.11 26.51 -6.24
C ASN A 228 19.19 25.65 -7.11
N GLN A 229 19.71 24.62 -7.76
CA GLN A 229 18.90 23.69 -8.55
C GLN A 229 17.92 22.91 -7.67
N VAL A 230 18.37 22.35 -6.54
CA VAL A 230 17.51 21.65 -5.58
C VAL A 230 16.41 22.56 -5.04
N LEU A 231 16.77 23.77 -4.61
CA LEU A 231 15.80 24.74 -4.11
C LEU A 231 14.76 25.13 -5.19
N LYS A 232 15.17 25.19 -6.44
CA LYS A 232 14.24 25.44 -7.57
C LYS A 232 13.26 24.28 -7.73
N GLU A 233 13.73 23.04 -7.72
CA GLU A 233 12.89 21.84 -7.80
C GLU A 233 11.84 21.80 -6.69
N ILE A 234 12.24 22.08 -5.45
CA ILE A 234 11.34 22.13 -4.29
C ILE A 234 10.30 23.23 -4.43
N LYS A 235 10.68 24.42 -4.94
CA LYS A 235 9.77 25.55 -5.16
C LYS A 235 8.70 25.25 -6.21
N GLU A 236 8.98 24.38 -7.17
CA GLU A 236 7.99 23.94 -8.17
C GLU A 236 6.88 23.09 -7.55
N VAL A 237 7.13 22.48 -6.38
CA VAL A 237 6.11 21.73 -5.65
C VAL A 237 5.45 22.66 -4.62
N TYR A 238 4.25 23.14 -4.92
CA TYR A 238 3.52 24.15 -4.14
C TYR A 238 3.50 23.88 -2.63
N VAL A 239 3.18 22.64 -2.24
CA VAL A 239 3.09 22.25 -0.83
C VAL A 239 4.45 22.42 -0.13
N LEU A 240 5.54 22.04 -0.78
CA LEU A 240 6.88 22.13 -0.19
C LEU A 240 7.35 23.58 -0.07
N ASN A 241 7.00 24.40 -1.08
CA ASN A 241 7.35 25.81 -1.10
C ASN A 241 6.80 26.58 0.13
N MET A 242 5.63 26.15 0.65
CA MET A 242 5.01 26.75 1.85
C MET A 242 5.84 26.52 3.13
N TYR A 243 6.72 25.53 3.16
CA TYR A 243 7.52 25.16 4.33
C TYR A 243 8.99 25.56 4.22
N LEU A 244 9.43 26.04 3.06
CA LEU A 244 10.78 26.55 2.88
C LEU A 244 10.97 27.86 3.64
N ASP A 245 11.90 27.90 4.57
CA ASP A 245 12.47 29.12 5.12
C ASP A 245 13.74 29.47 4.31
N LEU A 246 13.56 30.39 3.36
CA LEU A 246 14.67 31.00 2.64
C LEU A 246 15.02 32.30 3.39
N GLU A 247 15.88 32.23 4.40
CA GLU A 247 16.67 33.36 4.86
C GLU A 247 17.98 33.48 4.07
#